data_ea6c2f8df45a85e939ffdb5489800e7e
#
_entry.id   ea6c2f8df45a85e939ffdb5489800e7e
#
_cell.length_a   1.000
_cell.length_b   1.000
_cell.length_c   1.000
_cell.angle_alpha   90.00
_cell.angle_beta   90.00
_cell.angle_gamma   90.00
#
_symmetry.space_group_name_H-M   'P 1'
#
loop_
_entity.id
_entity.type
_entity.pdbx_description
1 polymer ?
#
loop_
_entity_poly.entity_id
_entity_poly.type
_entity_poly.pdbx_seq_one_letter_code
_entity_poly.pdbx_strand_id
1 'polypeptide(L)'
;MKRFLRSRFARKESVHDYIGVLVPLEEAHFHSHSARCGKAEFEGRGSDDGNANADLDGDEDEETALGTSYKNSDNEGEGMLQMDAAEYTIEGLRRDVRKGEPGRRWTEYELKSKLINKAIQDIGMGRYNWQLFILCGFGWFADNLWMQGVSLTLPSLSEEFGVTEKQVRYTTSSLYLGLSIGSALWGLGADIMGRRIAFNLTLLITSIFGTLAAYAPNWPTVCFLFGLMGTGVGGNLPVDGALFLEFLPDASSSLLTLLSVWWPVGQLVSSLFAWYFITNWPVDQGWRLFIATIGIVTFIMFIIRFGLFHLFESPKYLLSQGRQSEAVAVVHGIAYRNNKKTWLTEEVLDAVVDTEDTERAPVRVSARSVLKQNLSSFSLSHIQPLFQNRKLGLTTALIWFCWASIGMGYPLFNAFLPQYLSHGGSEVSARESSAPASATPAETYRNYAIISIAGVPGSLLAAYLVDHKSPFLGRKGTLAISTFVSAVFLYLFVTLGTTPAAQLFFTSVEAFCQNIMYGVLYAFTPEIFPAPVRGAATGVASFLNRVTGLIAPLLAANIPGDGSTAPIFLSAALILAAFVGMVLIPIETRGRQRL
;
A
#
# COMPACT_ATOMS: atom_id res chain seq x y z
N MET A 1 -14.99 23.31 -21.69
CA MET A 1 -14.15 22.98 -20.52
C MET A 1 -14.94 22.89 -19.21
N LYS A 2 -15.68 23.92 -18.75
CA LYS A 2 -16.50 23.86 -17.50
C LYS A 2 -17.51 22.69 -17.47
N ARG A 3 -18.18 22.39 -18.59
CA ARG A 3 -19.15 21.28 -18.72
C ARG A 3 -18.45 19.91 -18.63
N PHE A 4 -17.28 19.76 -19.25
CA PHE A 4 -16.46 18.55 -19.20
C PHE A 4 -15.93 18.28 -17.79
N LEU A 5 -15.38 19.30 -17.13
CA LEU A 5 -14.91 19.19 -15.75
C LEU A 5 -16.05 18.82 -14.79
N ARG A 6 -17.22 19.51 -14.92
CA ARG A 6 -18.38 19.23 -14.08
C ARG A 6 -18.93 17.80 -14.29
N SER A 7 -18.90 17.27 -15.53
CA SER A 7 -19.31 15.90 -15.81
C SER A 7 -18.35 14.86 -15.23
N ARG A 8 -17.06 15.17 -15.12
CA ARG A 8 -16.07 14.23 -14.58
C ARG A 8 -15.99 14.25 -13.05
N PHE A 9 -16.13 15.41 -12.41
CA PHE A 9 -16.08 15.53 -10.94
C PHE A 9 -17.42 15.26 -10.25
N ALA A 10 -18.55 15.53 -10.91
CA ALA A 10 -19.89 15.47 -10.32
C ALA A 10 -20.83 14.49 -11.03
N ARG A 11 -20.29 13.51 -11.77
CA ARG A 11 -21.13 12.48 -12.38
C ARG A 11 -21.73 11.62 -11.28
N LYS A 12 -23.05 11.56 -11.27
CA LYS A 12 -23.83 10.64 -10.44
C LYS A 12 -24.03 9.36 -11.24
N GLU A 13 -23.73 8.24 -10.62
CA GLU A 13 -23.99 6.93 -11.19
C GLU A 13 -25.47 6.55 -10.94
N SER A 14 -26.08 5.90 -11.90
CA SER A 14 -27.45 5.39 -11.78
C SER A 14 -27.48 3.90 -12.10
N VAL A 15 -28.31 3.16 -11.39
CA VAL A 15 -28.54 1.73 -11.64
C VAL A 15 -29.05 1.50 -13.07
N HIS A 16 -29.80 2.45 -13.64
CA HIS A 16 -30.30 2.40 -15.02
C HIS A 16 -29.20 2.45 -16.08
N ASP A 17 -27.99 2.93 -15.74
CA ASP A 17 -26.86 2.95 -16.69
C ASP A 17 -26.25 1.54 -16.89
N TYR A 18 -26.63 0.55 -16.06
CA TYR A 18 -26.02 -0.79 -16.01
C TYR A 18 -27.07 -1.91 -16.18
N ILE A 19 -27.72 -1.93 -17.33
CA ILE A 19 -28.80 -2.91 -17.63
C ILE A 19 -28.24 -4.32 -17.76
N GLY A 20 -28.98 -5.31 -17.24
CA GLY A 20 -28.69 -6.74 -17.40
C GLY A 20 -27.64 -7.30 -16.45
N VAL A 21 -27.23 -6.55 -15.41
CA VAL A 21 -26.25 -6.97 -14.40
C VAL A 21 -26.92 -7.58 -13.18
N LEU A 22 -28.18 -7.19 -12.92
CA LEU A 22 -28.93 -7.65 -11.76
C LEU A 22 -29.42 -9.10 -11.92
N VAL A 23 -29.28 -9.90 -10.87
CA VAL A 23 -29.85 -11.25 -10.72
C VAL A 23 -30.69 -11.28 -9.46
N PRO A 24 -31.78 -12.04 -9.43
CA PRO A 24 -32.52 -12.29 -8.21
C PRO A 24 -31.60 -12.88 -7.12
N LEU A 25 -31.86 -12.52 -5.85
CA LEU A 25 -31.02 -12.98 -4.73
C LEU A 25 -30.98 -14.52 -4.66
N GLU A 26 -32.08 -15.18 -4.94
CA GLU A 26 -32.22 -16.65 -4.94
C GLU A 26 -31.31 -17.35 -5.98
N GLU A 27 -31.03 -16.68 -7.09
CA GLU A 27 -30.16 -17.19 -8.15
C GLU A 27 -28.70 -16.75 -8.00
N ALA A 28 -28.39 -15.92 -7.02
CA ALA A 28 -27.08 -15.32 -6.86
C ALA A 28 -25.96 -16.34 -6.65
N HIS A 29 -26.25 -17.47 -5.98
CA HIS A 29 -25.29 -18.55 -5.74
C HIS A 29 -24.73 -19.18 -7.02
N PHE A 30 -25.48 -19.19 -8.13
CA PHE A 30 -24.98 -19.68 -9.43
C PHE A 30 -24.01 -18.73 -10.11
N HIS A 31 -24.05 -17.47 -9.75
CA HIS A 31 -23.28 -16.40 -10.39
C HIS A 31 -22.13 -15.88 -9.52
N SER A 32 -22.06 -16.33 -8.24
CA SER A 32 -20.98 -15.88 -7.36
C SER A 32 -19.65 -16.51 -7.75
N HIS A 33 -18.57 -15.76 -7.57
CA HIS A 33 -17.22 -16.23 -7.85
C HIS A 33 -16.83 -17.37 -6.89
N SER A 34 -17.23 -17.26 -5.61
CA SER A 34 -16.96 -18.27 -4.59
C SER A 34 -17.63 -19.62 -4.88
N ALA A 35 -18.89 -19.59 -5.33
CA ALA A 35 -19.60 -20.82 -5.72
C ALA A 35 -19.00 -21.50 -6.96
N ARG A 36 -18.47 -20.72 -7.92
CA ARG A 36 -17.80 -21.28 -9.11
C ARG A 36 -16.49 -21.97 -8.78
N CYS A 37 -15.68 -21.41 -7.89
CA CYS A 37 -14.45 -22.04 -7.43
C CYS A 37 -14.72 -23.37 -6.73
N GLY A 38 -15.71 -23.44 -5.83
CA GLY A 38 -16.09 -24.68 -5.15
C GLY A 38 -16.59 -25.79 -6.09
N LYS A 39 -17.36 -25.44 -7.14
CA LYS A 39 -17.81 -26.41 -8.16
C LYS A 39 -16.68 -26.94 -9.03
N ALA A 40 -15.73 -26.09 -9.44
CA ALA A 40 -14.59 -26.51 -10.26
C ALA A 40 -13.68 -27.50 -9.51
N GLU A 41 -13.51 -27.35 -8.20
CA GLU A 41 -12.77 -28.32 -7.38
C GLU A 41 -13.53 -29.64 -7.18
N PHE A 42 -14.86 -29.61 -7.15
CA PHE A 42 -15.68 -30.81 -7.01
C PHE A 42 -15.79 -31.60 -8.34
N GLU A 43 -15.86 -30.92 -9.49
CA GLU A 43 -15.89 -31.57 -10.82
C GLU A 43 -14.52 -32.13 -11.22
N GLY A 44 -13.42 -31.54 -10.74
CA GLY A 44 -12.05 -32.03 -10.97
C GLY A 44 -11.65 -33.26 -10.15
N ARG A 45 -12.42 -33.59 -9.09
CA ARG A 45 -12.17 -34.79 -8.26
C ARG A 45 -13.00 -36.01 -8.67
N GLY A 46 -13.94 -35.85 -9.58
CA GLY A 46 -14.88 -36.90 -9.98
C GLY A 46 -14.54 -37.71 -11.24
N SER A 47 -13.38 -37.48 -11.87
CA SER A 47 -13.05 -38.11 -13.17
C SER A 47 -11.86 -39.09 -13.17
N ASP A 48 -11.41 -39.55 -11.99
CA ASP A 48 -10.42 -40.64 -11.96
C ASP A 48 -10.77 -41.59 -10.80
N ASP A 49 -11.57 -42.57 -11.11
CA ASP A 49 -11.47 -43.94 -10.62
C ASP A 49 -12.61 -44.78 -11.24
N GLY A 50 -12.27 -45.42 -12.33
CA GLY A 50 -13.04 -46.49 -12.94
C GLY A 50 -12.50 -47.83 -12.45
N ASN A 51 -13.43 -48.63 -12.06
CA ASN A 51 -13.32 -50.10 -12.02
C ASN A 51 -12.90 -50.78 -10.72
N ALA A 52 -13.87 -51.35 -10.03
CA ALA A 52 -13.85 -52.79 -9.67
C ALA A 52 -15.16 -53.20 -8.97
N ASN A 53 -15.70 -54.26 -9.48
CA ASN A 53 -16.85 -55.07 -9.04
C ASN A 53 -16.82 -55.47 -7.55
N ALA A 54 -18.00 -55.58 -6.92
CA ALA A 54 -18.58 -56.83 -6.49
C ALA A 54 -19.69 -56.61 -5.44
N ASP A 55 -20.86 -57.04 -5.79
CA ASP A 55 -21.85 -57.88 -5.12
C ASP A 55 -22.22 -57.72 -3.63
N LEU A 56 -23.52 -57.61 -3.46
CA LEU A 56 -24.46 -58.36 -2.57
C LEU A 56 -24.81 -57.78 -1.19
N ASP A 57 -26.12 -57.57 -1.12
CA ASP A 57 -27.09 -57.93 -0.07
C ASP A 57 -27.12 -57.19 1.28
N GLY A 58 -28.32 -56.71 1.56
CA GLY A 58 -28.99 -57.05 2.83
C GLY A 58 -29.44 -55.89 3.70
N ASP A 59 -30.76 -55.68 3.63
CA ASP A 59 -31.69 -55.38 4.72
C ASP A 59 -31.57 -54.10 5.59
N GLU A 60 -32.65 -53.34 5.47
CA GLU A 60 -33.55 -52.73 6.47
C GLU A 60 -33.00 -52.54 7.91
N ASP A 61 -33.05 -51.32 8.42
CA ASP A 61 -34.02 -50.93 9.44
C ASP A 61 -33.82 -49.49 9.96
N GLU A 62 -34.94 -48.96 10.32
CA GLU A 62 -35.32 -47.67 10.90
C GLU A 62 -34.53 -47.13 12.09
N GLU A 63 -34.68 -45.83 12.18
CA GLU A 63 -34.87 -45.01 13.41
C GLU A 63 -33.69 -44.52 14.22
N THR A 64 -33.84 -43.24 14.47
CA THR A 64 -33.55 -42.41 15.66
C THR A 64 -32.27 -41.65 15.72
N ALA A 65 -32.50 -40.34 15.52
CA ALA A 65 -32.21 -39.21 16.41
C ALA A 65 -30.80 -39.01 17.00
N LEU A 66 -30.35 -37.80 16.79
CA LEU A 66 -29.54 -36.98 17.70
C LEU A 66 -28.18 -37.54 18.15
N GLY A 67 -27.16 -37.05 17.50
CA GLY A 67 -25.80 -37.18 18.00
C GLY A 67 -24.81 -36.35 17.21
N THR A 68 -24.77 -35.05 17.47
CA THR A 68 -23.71 -34.18 17.00
C THR A 68 -22.37 -34.62 17.55
N SER A 69 -21.63 -35.39 16.78
CA SER A 69 -20.24 -35.65 17.04
C SER A 69 -19.40 -34.69 16.18
N TYR A 70 -18.92 -33.62 16.77
CA TYR A 70 -17.83 -32.80 16.23
C TYR A 70 -16.58 -33.70 16.16
N LYS A 71 -16.29 -34.25 15.00
CA LYS A 71 -14.94 -34.68 14.68
C LYS A 71 -14.14 -33.47 14.23
N ASN A 72 -13.29 -32.99 15.11
CA ASN A 72 -12.14 -32.15 14.75
C ASN A 72 -11.33 -32.91 13.70
N SER A 73 -11.38 -32.47 12.46
CA SER A 73 -10.34 -32.77 11.50
C SER A 73 -9.58 -31.48 11.26
N ASP A 74 -8.33 -31.51 11.70
CA ASP A 74 -7.31 -30.49 11.43
C ASP A 74 -7.10 -30.38 9.91
N ASN A 75 -7.89 -29.56 9.26
CA ASN A 75 -7.63 -28.99 7.94
C ASN A 75 -7.70 -27.48 8.06
N GLU A 76 -6.67 -26.90 8.68
CA GLU A 76 -6.39 -25.47 8.65
C GLU A 76 -5.89 -25.09 7.24
N GLY A 77 -6.79 -24.93 6.27
CA GLY A 77 -6.36 -24.56 4.93
C GLY A 77 -7.44 -24.05 3.98
N GLU A 78 -8.71 -24.16 4.34
CA GLU A 78 -9.82 -23.75 3.48
C GLU A 78 -10.74 -22.75 4.18
N GLY A 79 -10.24 -21.54 4.34
CA GLY A 79 -10.99 -20.42 4.92
C GLY A 79 -11.64 -19.51 3.90
N MET A 80 -12.12 -20.02 2.78
CA MET A 80 -13.06 -19.30 1.93
C MET A 80 -14.45 -19.87 2.21
N LEU A 81 -15.33 -19.03 2.76
CA LEU A 81 -16.73 -19.35 3.01
C LEU A 81 -17.37 -19.87 1.71
N GLN A 82 -17.50 -21.19 1.56
CA GLN A 82 -18.43 -21.79 0.61
C GLN A 82 -19.83 -21.44 1.12
N MET A 83 -20.52 -20.54 0.43
CA MET A 83 -21.89 -20.19 0.78
C MET A 83 -22.84 -21.15 0.09
N ASP A 84 -23.61 -21.90 0.89
CA ASP A 84 -24.72 -22.69 0.42
C ASP A 84 -25.84 -21.79 -0.13
N ALA A 85 -26.68 -22.33 -1.02
CA ALA A 85 -27.84 -21.62 -1.58
C ALA A 85 -28.75 -21.01 -0.50
N ALA A 86 -28.80 -21.60 0.68
CA ALA A 86 -29.55 -21.11 1.84
C ALA A 86 -29.00 -19.79 2.43
N GLU A 87 -27.76 -19.41 2.12
CA GLU A 87 -27.12 -18.18 2.61
C GLU A 87 -27.45 -16.96 1.74
N TYR A 88 -27.94 -17.16 0.49
CA TYR A 88 -28.44 -16.08 -0.38
C TYR A 88 -29.93 -15.80 -0.15
N THR A 89 -30.33 -15.77 1.11
CA THR A 89 -31.62 -15.28 1.58
C THR A 89 -31.39 -14.05 2.46
N ILE A 90 -32.42 -13.23 2.67
CA ILE A 90 -32.31 -12.05 3.54
C ILE A 90 -31.85 -12.45 4.94
N GLU A 91 -32.36 -13.57 5.47
CA GLU A 91 -31.97 -14.09 6.78
C GLU A 91 -30.55 -14.67 6.79
N GLY A 92 -30.15 -15.34 5.72
CA GLY A 92 -28.80 -15.86 5.53
C GLY A 92 -27.78 -14.71 5.49
N LEU A 93 -28.02 -13.67 4.68
CA LEU A 93 -27.19 -12.47 4.62
C LEU A 93 -27.13 -11.75 5.98
N ARG A 94 -28.26 -11.64 6.67
CA ARG A 94 -28.33 -11.04 8.02
C ARG A 94 -27.48 -11.82 9.03
N ARG A 95 -27.52 -13.16 8.98
CA ARG A 95 -26.70 -14.03 9.83
C ARG A 95 -25.22 -13.89 9.51
N ASP A 96 -24.87 -13.89 8.24
CA ASP A 96 -23.47 -13.80 7.78
C ASP A 96 -22.83 -12.47 8.16
N VAL A 97 -23.52 -11.37 7.95
CA VAL A 97 -23.03 -10.02 8.29
C VAL A 97 -22.82 -9.83 9.81
N ARG A 98 -23.56 -10.57 10.64
CA ARG A 98 -23.47 -10.55 12.12
C ARG A 98 -22.55 -11.62 12.69
N LYS A 99 -22.05 -12.58 11.88
CA LYS A 99 -21.06 -13.58 12.33
C LYS A 99 -19.82 -12.91 12.92
N GLY A 100 -19.34 -13.47 14.01
CA GLY A 100 -18.04 -13.11 14.61
C GLY A 100 -18.09 -12.27 15.87
N GLU A 101 -19.20 -11.57 16.18
CA GLU A 101 -19.31 -10.74 17.41
C GLU A 101 -20.73 -10.83 17.99
N PRO A 102 -21.07 -11.91 18.70
CA PRO A 102 -22.38 -12.03 19.36
C PRO A 102 -22.53 -10.97 20.44
N GLY A 103 -23.64 -10.24 20.42
CA GLY A 103 -23.98 -9.21 21.43
C GLY A 103 -23.49 -7.80 21.12
N ARG A 104 -22.80 -7.56 19.99
CA ARG A 104 -22.47 -6.21 19.55
C ARG A 104 -23.67 -5.54 18.88
N ARG A 105 -23.93 -4.31 19.26
CA ARG A 105 -24.86 -3.45 18.52
C ARG A 105 -24.15 -2.91 17.27
N TRP A 106 -24.76 -3.17 16.12
CA TRP A 106 -24.24 -2.75 14.83
C TRP A 106 -24.93 -1.46 14.38
N THR A 107 -24.16 -0.53 13.80
CA THR A 107 -24.73 0.63 13.13
C THR A 107 -25.25 0.23 11.73
N GLU A 108 -26.29 0.94 11.27
CA GLU A 108 -26.83 0.77 9.91
C GLU A 108 -25.73 0.86 8.84
N TYR A 109 -24.81 1.82 9.00
CA TYR A 109 -23.66 2.00 8.09
C TYR A 109 -22.74 0.76 8.06
N GLU A 110 -22.43 0.17 9.22
CA GLU A 110 -21.54 -1.00 9.28
C GLU A 110 -22.17 -2.21 8.58
N LEU A 111 -23.46 -2.46 8.80
CA LEU A 111 -24.18 -3.57 8.17
C LEU A 111 -24.25 -3.40 6.65
N LYS A 112 -24.65 -2.22 6.16
CA LYS A 112 -24.71 -1.91 4.73
C LYS A 112 -23.32 -1.97 4.07
N SER A 113 -22.28 -1.52 4.77
CA SER A 113 -20.90 -1.59 4.30
C SER A 113 -20.40 -3.03 4.14
N LYS A 114 -20.75 -3.94 5.08
CA LYS A 114 -20.43 -5.37 4.98
C LYS A 114 -21.15 -6.05 3.82
N LEU A 115 -22.43 -5.72 3.59
CA LEU A 115 -23.18 -6.23 2.44
C LEU A 115 -22.58 -5.82 1.09
N ILE A 116 -22.16 -4.56 0.98
CA ILE A 116 -21.44 -4.09 -0.21
C ILE A 116 -20.13 -4.85 -0.41
N ASN A 117 -19.35 -5.05 0.66
CA ASN A 117 -18.13 -5.85 0.57
C ASN A 117 -18.42 -7.27 0.07
N LYS A 118 -19.46 -7.91 0.62
CA LYS A 118 -19.88 -9.25 0.17
C LYS A 118 -20.25 -9.27 -1.31
N ALA A 119 -21.04 -8.31 -1.77
CA ALA A 119 -21.38 -8.19 -3.19
C ALA A 119 -20.13 -8.01 -4.08
N ILE A 120 -19.13 -7.23 -3.63
CA ILE A 120 -17.85 -7.10 -4.33
C ILE A 120 -17.05 -8.41 -4.32
N GLN A 121 -17.07 -9.16 -3.22
CA GLN A 121 -16.45 -10.49 -3.14
C GLN A 121 -17.09 -11.47 -4.11
N ASP A 122 -18.41 -11.50 -4.21
CA ASP A 122 -19.14 -12.36 -5.11
C ASP A 122 -18.89 -12.00 -6.60
N ILE A 123 -18.74 -10.73 -6.91
CA ILE A 123 -18.31 -10.28 -8.24
C ILE A 123 -16.88 -10.77 -8.53
N GLY A 124 -15.99 -10.76 -7.54
CA GLY A 124 -14.61 -11.19 -7.67
C GLY A 124 -13.76 -10.27 -8.55
N MET A 125 -12.56 -10.74 -8.87
CA MET A 125 -11.62 -10.00 -9.72
C MET A 125 -12.08 -9.95 -11.18
N GLY A 126 -11.83 -8.80 -11.82
CA GLY A 126 -12.17 -8.59 -13.21
C GLY A 126 -11.35 -7.46 -13.86
N ARG A 127 -11.74 -7.11 -15.09
CA ARG A 127 -11.02 -6.10 -15.89
C ARG A 127 -10.94 -4.74 -15.21
N TYR A 128 -11.98 -4.32 -14.51
CA TYR A 128 -11.99 -3.06 -13.77
C TYR A 128 -10.96 -3.03 -12.64
N ASN A 129 -10.84 -4.12 -11.88
CA ASN A 129 -9.91 -4.23 -10.77
C ASN A 129 -8.45 -4.18 -11.24
N TRP A 130 -8.11 -4.84 -12.37
CA TRP A 130 -6.77 -4.76 -12.97
C TRP A 130 -6.45 -3.38 -13.51
N GLN A 131 -7.41 -2.70 -14.12
CA GLN A 131 -7.23 -1.31 -14.53
C GLN A 131 -6.99 -0.40 -13.32
N LEU A 132 -7.74 -0.62 -12.24
CA LEU A 132 -7.56 0.11 -11.00
C LEU A 132 -6.19 -0.16 -10.35
N PHE A 133 -5.71 -1.41 -10.42
CA PHE A 133 -4.36 -1.79 -9.97
C PHE A 133 -3.28 -0.94 -10.66
N ILE A 134 -3.35 -0.77 -11.96
CA ILE A 134 -2.41 0.05 -12.72
C ILE A 134 -2.52 1.52 -12.32
N LEU A 135 -3.75 2.03 -12.18
CA LEU A 135 -3.97 3.44 -11.85
C LEU A 135 -3.57 3.81 -10.42
N CYS A 136 -3.82 2.93 -9.45
CA CYS A 136 -3.30 3.08 -8.09
C CYS A 136 -1.78 2.94 -8.09
N GLY A 137 -1.26 2.04 -8.93
CA GLY A 137 0.17 1.89 -9.16
C GLY A 137 0.87 3.17 -9.60
N PHE A 138 0.21 4.05 -10.37
CA PHE A 138 0.78 5.34 -10.77
C PHE A 138 1.14 6.24 -9.59
N GLY A 139 0.38 6.21 -8.49
CA GLY A 139 0.73 6.98 -7.29
C GLY A 139 1.95 6.39 -6.59
N TRP A 140 1.99 5.07 -6.41
CA TRP A 140 3.12 4.37 -5.82
C TRP A 140 4.40 4.50 -6.67
N PHE A 141 4.24 4.48 -7.98
CA PHE A 141 5.31 4.78 -8.94
C PHE A 141 5.80 6.22 -8.77
N ALA A 142 4.89 7.21 -8.74
CA ALA A 142 5.25 8.62 -8.60
C ALA A 142 5.95 8.90 -7.26
N ASP A 143 5.56 8.24 -6.17
CA ASP A 143 6.20 8.42 -4.87
C ASP A 143 7.71 8.14 -4.96
N ASN A 144 8.07 7.00 -5.50
CA ASN A 144 9.48 6.61 -5.61
C ASN A 144 10.22 7.27 -6.78
N LEU A 145 9.50 7.60 -7.88
CA LEU A 145 10.04 8.42 -8.95
C LEU A 145 10.57 9.76 -8.41
N TRP A 146 9.79 10.43 -7.57
CA TRP A 146 10.14 11.73 -7.00
C TRP A 146 11.09 11.65 -5.81
N MET A 147 10.93 10.68 -4.92
CA MET A 147 11.88 10.49 -3.82
C MET A 147 13.28 10.21 -4.34
N GLN A 148 13.40 9.31 -5.31
CA GLN A 148 14.65 9.02 -6.00
C GLN A 148 15.14 10.22 -6.81
N GLY A 149 14.23 10.90 -7.52
CA GLY A 149 14.55 12.07 -8.32
C GLY A 149 15.21 13.20 -7.52
N VAL A 150 14.63 13.55 -6.38
CA VAL A 150 15.20 14.56 -5.48
C VAL A 150 16.58 14.13 -4.97
N SER A 151 16.74 12.86 -4.57
CA SER A 151 18.03 12.34 -4.10
C SER A 151 19.12 12.43 -5.18
N LEU A 152 18.78 12.09 -6.43
CA LEU A 152 19.72 12.11 -7.56
C LEU A 152 20.12 13.53 -8.00
N THR A 153 19.32 14.57 -7.65
CA THR A 153 19.68 15.97 -7.97
C THR A 153 20.59 16.61 -6.94
N LEU A 154 20.76 16.05 -5.74
CA LEU A 154 21.52 16.69 -4.66
C LEU A 154 22.96 17.09 -5.05
N PRO A 155 23.75 16.25 -5.74
CA PRO A 155 25.10 16.64 -6.18
C PRO A 155 25.07 17.86 -7.12
N SER A 156 24.18 17.86 -8.12
CA SER A 156 24.04 18.96 -9.07
C SER A 156 23.58 20.26 -8.42
N LEU A 157 22.66 20.19 -7.44
CA LEU A 157 22.20 21.34 -6.67
C LEU A 157 23.32 21.95 -5.82
N SER A 158 24.17 21.10 -5.21
CA SER A 158 25.33 21.56 -4.45
C SER A 158 26.32 22.34 -5.33
N GLU A 159 26.59 21.80 -6.52
CA GLU A 159 27.52 22.39 -7.47
C GLU A 159 26.99 23.70 -8.09
N GLU A 160 25.74 23.72 -8.59
CA GLU A 160 25.16 24.90 -9.24
C GLU A 160 24.98 26.09 -8.28
N PHE A 161 24.44 25.84 -7.08
CA PHE A 161 24.12 26.90 -6.13
C PHE A 161 25.23 27.20 -5.13
N GLY A 162 26.36 26.50 -5.19
CA GLY A 162 27.48 26.68 -4.28
C GLY A 162 27.14 26.38 -2.82
N VAL A 163 26.16 25.53 -2.57
CA VAL A 163 25.72 25.12 -1.23
C VAL A 163 26.55 23.93 -0.77
N THR A 164 26.93 23.90 0.51
CA THR A 164 27.68 22.77 1.03
C THR A 164 26.84 21.48 0.98
N GLU A 165 27.50 20.33 0.86
CA GLU A 165 26.81 19.03 0.84
C GLU A 165 25.92 18.79 2.07
N LYS A 166 26.32 19.28 3.23
CA LYS A 166 25.50 19.24 4.44
C LYS A 166 24.23 20.09 4.29
N GLN A 167 24.38 21.28 3.75
CA GLN A 167 23.24 22.18 3.55
C GLN A 167 22.27 21.64 2.50
N VAL A 168 22.76 21.10 1.38
CA VAL A 168 21.87 20.59 0.32
C VAL A 168 20.98 19.44 0.81
N ARG A 169 21.36 18.73 1.88
CA ARG A 169 20.53 17.68 2.54
C ARG A 169 19.21 18.22 3.08
N TYR A 170 19.10 19.51 3.39
CA TYR A 170 17.82 20.12 3.78
C TYR A 170 16.80 20.14 2.63
N THR A 171 17.21 19.97 1.40
CA THR A 171 16.30 19.76 0.26
C THR A 171 15.45 18.49 0.48
N THR A 172 16.08 17.41 0.89
CA THR A 172 15.38 16.16 1.26
C THR A 172 14.48 16.37 2.48
N SER A 173 14.93 17.14 3.47
CA SER A 173 14.08 17.46 4.66
C SER A 173 12.82 18.23 4.25
N SER A 174 12.92 19.18 3.32
CA SER A 174 11.77 19.93 2.79
C SER A 174 10.78 19.00 2.08
N LEU A 175 11.26 18.03 1.29
CA LEU A 175 10.43 17.00 0.68
C LEU A 175 9.69 16.18 1.75
N TYR A 176 10.39 15.65 2.74
CA TYR A 176 9.79 14.83 3.80
C TYR A 176 8.81 15.62 4.68
N LEU A 177 9.05 16.93 4.90
CA LEU A 177 8.08 17.81 5.54
C LEU A 177 6.80 17.89 4.72
N GLY A 178 6.92 18.11 3.41
CA GLY A 178 5.80 18.09 2.49
C GLY A 178 5.06 16.76 2.50
N LEU A 179 5.77 15.63 2.45
CA LEU A 179 5.21 14.28 2.55
C LEU A 179 4.38 14.09 3.83
N SER A 180 4.89 14.57 4.96
CA SER A 180 4.22 14.45 6.26
C SER A 180 2.92 15.25 6.30
N ILE A 181 2.98 16.51 5.87
CA ILE A 181 1.81 17.39 5.77
C ILE A 181 0.79 16.82 4.77
N GLY A 182 1.26 16.38 3.60
CA GLY A 182 0.41 15.82 2.56
C GLY A 182 -0.30 14.54 3.00
N SER A 183 0.41 13.63 3.67
CA SER A 183 -0.18 12.39 4.18
C SER A 183 -1.33 12.66 5.16
N ALA A 184 -1.15 13.61 6.08
CA ALA A 184 -2.18 14.02 7.02
C ALA A 184 -3.36 14.72 6.31
N LEU A 185 -3.06 15.66 5.41
CA LEU A 185 -4.07 16.46 4.70
C LEU A 185 -4.94 15.61 3.79
N TRP A 186 -4.34 14.72 3.00
CA TRP A 186 -5.07 13.89 2.06
C TRP A 186 -5.71 12.66 2.70
N GLY A 187 -5.12 12.12 3.78
CA GLY A 187 -5.75 11.07 4.56
C GLY A 187 -7.10 11.52 5.13
N LEU A 188 -7.14 12.73 5.73
CA LEU A 188 -8.37 13.34 6.23
C LEU A 188 -9.25 13.87 5.09
N GLY A 189 -8.65 14.52 4.11
CA GLY A 189 -9.33 15.15 2.98
C GLY A 189 -10.09 14.17 2.11
N ALA A 190 -9.56 12.97 1.89
CA ALA A 190 -10.21 11.94 1.10
C ALA A 190 -11.54 11.47 1.71
N ASP A 191 -11.63 11.44 3.04
CA ASP A 191 -12.86 11.06 3.74
C ASP A 191 -13.92 12.18 3.74
N ILE A 192 -13.49 13.44 3.55
CA ILE A 192 -14.39 14.61 3.52
C ILE A 192 -14.87 14.91 2.10
N MET A 193 -13.97 15.00 1.14
CA MET A 193 -14.29 15.44 -0.24
C MET A 193 -14.53 14.29 -1.22
N GLY A 194 -14.26 13.06 -0.81
CA GLY A 194 -14.36 11.86 -1.63
C GLY A 194 -13.01 11.37 -2.12
N ARG A 195 -12.89 10.05 -2.27
CA ARG A 195 -11.62 9.41 -2.61
C ARG A 195 -11.22 9.69 -4.05
N ARG A 196 -12.17 9.77 -4.97
CA ARG A 196 -11.92 10.06 -6.40
C ARG A 196 -11.28 11.43 -6.62
N ILE A 197 -11.71 12.45 -5.88
CA ILE A 197 -11.16 13.81 -6.00
C ILE A 197 -9.74 13.83 -5.47
N ALA A 198 -9.51 13.33 -4.26
CA ALA A 198 -8.19 13.24 -3.65
C ALA A 198 -7.20 12.48 -4.54
N PHE A 199 -7.61 11.32 -5.07
CA PHE A 199 -6.84 10.46 -5.97
C PHE A 199 -6.27 11.19 -7.20
N ASN A 200 -7.03 12.12 -7.76
CA ASN A 200 -6.58 12.89 -8.92
C ASN A 200 -5.75 14.11 -8.53
N LEU A 201 -6.14 14.81 -7.44
CA LEU A 201 -5.46 16.04 -7.03
C LEU A 201 -4.03 15.80 -6.54
N THR A 202 -3.77 14.66 -5.92
CA THR A 202 -2.42 14.31 -5.46
C THR A 202 -1.40 14.32 -6.60
N LEU A 203 -1.67 13.63 -7.71
CA LEU A 203 -0.78 13.65 -8.89
C LEU A 203 -0.73 15.01 -9.59
N LEU A 204 -1.84 15.75 -9.63
CA LEU A 204 -1.86 17.09 -10.23
C LEU A 204 -0.94 18.04 -9.48
N ILE A 205 -1.03 18.09 -8.15
CA ILE A 205 -0.19 18.92 -7.31
C ILE A 205 1.28 18.52 -7.44
N THR A 206 1.56 17.22 -7.38
CA THR A 206 2.90 16.67 -7.57
C THR A 206 3.50 17.11 -8.91
N SER A 207 2.75 16.97 -10.00
CA SER A 207 3.25 17.32 -11.35
C SER A 207 3.48 18.81 -11.51
N ILE A 208 2.58 19.67 -11.02
CA ILE A 208 2.71 21.13 -11.15
C ILE A 208 3.94 21.62 -10.38
N PHE A 209 4.01 21.36 -9.08
CA PHE A 209 5.11 21.88 -8.26
C PHE A 209 6.44 21.20 -8.56
N GLY A 210 6.42 19.91 -8.92
CA GLY A 210 7.60 19.22 -9.39
C GLY A 210 8.17 19.81 -10.68
N THR A 211 7.32 20.08 -11.68
CA THR A 211 7.76 20.75 -12.92
C THR A 211 8.24 22.18 -12.66
N LEU A 212 7.55 22.93 -11.81
CA LEU A 212 7.97 24.29 -11.45
C LEU A 212 9.34 24.33 -10.76
N ALA A 213 9.71 23.29 -10.01
CA ALA A 213 11.01 23.21 -9.36
C ALA A 213 12.18 23.23 -10.36
N ALA A 214 11.98 22.75 -11.59
CA ALA A 214 12.98 22.82 -12.66
C ALA A 214 13.34 24.27 -13.07
N TYR A 215 12.46 25.22 -12.80
CA TYR A 215 12.65 26.63 -13.16
C TYR A 215 13.03 27.50 -11.95
N ALA A 216 13.36 26.90 -10.82
CA ALA A 216 13.71 27.63 -9.61
C ALA A 216 15.02 28.43 -9.80
N PRO A 217 15.04 29.73 -9.43
CA PRO A 217 16.22 30.60 -9.63
C PRO A 217 17.28 30.42 -8.54
N ASN A 218 16.95 29.84 -7.40
CA ASN A 218 17.84 29.66 -6.26
C ASN A 218 17.47 28.45 -5.43
N TRP A 219 18.41 27.96 -4.63
CA TRP A 219 18.23 26.77 -3.79
C TRP A 219 17.05 26.83 -2.79
N PRO A 220 16.78 27.93 -2.06
CA PRO A 220 15.62 28.02 -1.17
C PRO A 220 14.28 27.82 -1.91
N THR A 221 14.17 28.33 -3.15
CA THR A 221 12.99 28.13 -3.99
C THR A 221 12.85 26.68 -4.41
N VAL A 222 13.95 25.97 -4.73
CA VAL A 222 13.94 24.52 -4.97
C VAL A 222 13.39 23.79 -3.76
N CYS A 223 13.90 24.06 -2.56
CA CYS A 223 13.44 23.47 -1.31
C CYS A 223 11.95 23.71 -1.08
N PHE A 224 11.47 24.94 -1.28
CA PHE A 224 10.07 25.30 -1.12
C PHE A 224 9.16 24.53 -2.10
N LEU A 225 9.54 24.49 -3.38
CA LEU A 225 8.76 23.80 -4.42
C LEU A 225 8.76 22.28 -4.24
N PHE A 226 9.88 21.68 -3.82
CA PHE A 226 9.93 20.27 -3.46
C PHE A 226 9.10 19.96 -2.20
N GLY A 227 9.04 20.89 -1.25
CA GLY A 227 8.11 20.78 -0.12
C GLY A 227 6.64 20.77 -0.57
N LEU A 228 6.25 21.71 -1.45
CA LEU A 228 4.89 21.73 -2.02
C LEU A 228 4.59 20.48 -2.87
N MET A 229 5.53 20.06 -3.70
CA MET A 229 5.42 18.81 -4.48
C MET A 229 5.26 17.61 -3.54
N GLY A 230 6.00 17.58 -2.44
CA GLY A 230 5.90 16.57 -1.39
C GLY A 230 4.51 16.48 -0.78
N THR A 231 3.75 17.59 -0.70
CA THR A 231 2.36 17.53 -0.23
C THR A 231 1.44 16.73 -1.15
N GLY A 232 1.70 16.73 -2.45
CA GLY A 232 1.00 15.86 -3.40
C GLY A 232 1.41 14.39 -3.25
N VAL A 233 2.72 14.12 -3.30
CA VAL A 233 3.30 12.77 -3.15
C VAL A 233 2.85 12.11 -1.85
N GLY A 234 2.87 12.84 -0.72
CA GLY A 234 2.48 12.30 0.59
C GLY A 234 1.06 11.75 0.67
N GLY A 235 0.18 12.21 -0.23
CA GLY A 235 -1.20 11.76 -0.30
C GLY A 235 -1.42 10.46 -1.09
N ASN A 236 -0.51 10.09 -1.99
CA ASN A 236 -0.73 8.95 -2.87
C ASN A 236 -0.91 7.64 -2.11
N LEU A 237 0.01 7.30 -1.20
CA LEU A 237 -0.06 6.04 -0.43
C LEU A 237 -1.37 5.87 0.33
N PRO A 238 -1.81 6.83 1.19
CA PRO A 238 -3.04 6.65 1.94
C PRO A 238 -4.30 6.68 1.06
N VAL A 239 -4.31 7.46 -0.02
CA VAL A 239 -5.49 7.57 -0.89
C VAL A 239 -5.59 6.38 -1.84
N ASP A 240 -4.51 6.03 -2.55
CA ASP A 240 -4.49 4.98 -3.57
C ASP A 240 -4.65 3.59 -2.93
N GLY A 241 -3.95 3.33 -1.83
CA GLY A 241 -4.05 2.07 -1.09
C GLY A 241 -5.44 1.84 -0.51
N ALA A 242 -6.02 2.87 0.12
CA ALA A 242 -7.37 2.78 0.67
C ALA A 242 -8.43 2.61 -0.43
N LEU A 243 -8.32 3.37 -1.53
CA LEU A 243 -9.21 3.25 -2.67
C LEU A 243 -9.13 1.83 -3.28
N PHE A 244 -7.92 1.32 -3.49
CA PHE A 244 -7.72 -0.01 -4.05
C PHE A 244 -8.38 -1.09 -3.19
N LEU A 245 -8.18 -1.04 -1.86
CA LEU A 245 -8.77 -1.99 -0.91
C LEU A 245 -10.31 -1.97 -0.89
N GLU A 246 -10.94 -0.86 -1.20
CA GLU A 246 -12.40 -0.76 -1.23
C GLU A 246 -13.05 -1.45 -2.43
N PHE A 247 -12.28 -1.67 -3.48
CA PHE A 247 -12.72 -2.36 -4.70
C PHE A 247 -12.10 -3.76 -4.85
N LEU A 248 -11.25 -4.17 -3.90
CA LEU A 248 -10.56 -5.45 -3.95
C LEU A 248 -11.34 -6.52 -3.17
N PRO A 249 -11.62 -7.69 -3.77
CA PRO A 249 -12.12 -8.84 -3.03
C PRO A 249 -11.10 -9.30 -1.96
N ASP A 250 -11.58 -9.73 -0.79
CA ASP A 250 -10.70 -10.13 0.32
C ASP A 250 -9.77 -11.30 -0.04
N ALA A 251 -10.25 -12.22 -0.88
CA ALA A 251 -9.44 -13.34 -1.41
C ALA A 251 -8.21 -12.90 -2.21
N SER A 252 -8.19 -11.66 -2.71
CA SER A 252 -7.11 -11.12 -3.54
C SER A 252 -6.21 -10.12 -2.79
N SER A 253 -6.10 -10.26 -1.48
CA SER A 253 -5.37 -9.31 -0.62
C SER A 253 -3.86 -9.22 -0.91
N SER A 254 -3.25 -10.30 -1.46
CA SER A 254 -1.87 -10.30 -1.93
C SER A 254 -1.59 -9.27 -3.03
N LEU A 255 -2.62 -8.85 -3.78
CA LEU A 255 -2.49 -7.79 -4.77
C LEU A 255 -2.12 -6.44 -4.16
N LEU A 256 -2.44 -6.19 -2.89
CA LEU A 256 -1.95 -4.99 -2.20
C LEU A 256 -0.43 -5.05 -2.02
N THR A 257 0.10 -6.23 -1.67
CA THR A 257 1.56 -6.44 -1.62
C THR A 257 2.17 -6.32 -3.02
N LEU A 258 1.51 -6.87 -4.05
CA LEU A 258 1.97 -6.76 -5.43
C LEU A 258 2.01 -5.30 -5.92
N LEU A 259 1.17 -4.42 -5.38
CA LEU A 259 1.18 -2.99 -5.73
C LEU A 259 2.54 -2.34 -5.43
N SER A 260 3.30 -2.89 -4.47
CA SER A 260 4.66 -2.41 -4.16
C SER A 260 5.67 -2.56 -5.31
N VAL A 261 5.37 -3.35 -6.33
CA VAL A 261 6.25 -3.46 -7.52
C VAL A 261 6.44 -2.12 -8.24
N TRP A 262 5.47 -1.21 -8.12
CA TRP A 262 5.54 0.11 -8.72
C TRP A 262 6.64 1.00 -8.08
N TRP A 263 7.07 0.71 -6.85
CA TRP A 263 8.14 1.46 -6.20
C TRP A 263 9.49 1.31 -6.91
N PRO A 264 10.08 0.10 -7.03
CA PRO A 264 11.36 -0.04 -7.73
C PRO A 264 11.26 0.31 -9.22
N VAL A 265 10.09 0.16 -9.85
CA VAL A 265 9.88 0.61 -11.24
C VAL A 265 9.96 2.14 -11.32
N GLY A 266 9.39 2.88 -10.36
CA GLY A 266 9.53 4.34 -10.27
C GLY A 266 10.98 4.77 -10.05
N GLN A 267 11.71 4.10 -9.15
CA GLN A 267 13.13 4.34 -8.92
C GLN A 267 13.96 4.10 -10.18
N LEU A 268 13.69 3.01 -10.90
CA LEU A 268 14.38 2.67 -12.16
C LEU A 268 14.18 3.75 -13.21
N VAL A 269 12.94 4.17 -13.44
CA VAL A 269 12.65 5.21 -14.45
C VAL A 269 13.32 6.54 -14.07
N SER A 270 13.28 6.90 -12.79
CA SER A 270 13.99 8.10 -12.27
C SER A 270 15.49 8.02 -12.53
N SER A 271 16.11 6.87 -12.22
CA SER A 271 17.55 6.66 -12.39
C SER A 271 17.98 6.68 -13.87
N LEU A 272 17.17 6.12 -14.77
CA LEU A 272 17.43 6.15 -16.22
C LEU A 272 17.35 7.57 -16.78
N PHE A 273 16.35 8.36 -16.37
CA PHE A 273 16.27 9.77 -16.80
C PHE A 273 17.39 10.62 -16.20
N ALA A 274 17.73 10.42 -14.92
CA ALA A 274 18.86 11.08 -14.30
C ALA A 274 20.17 10.75 -15.04
N TRP A 275 20.42 9.48 -15.32
CA TRP A 275 21.58 9.03 -16.09
C TRP A 275 21.63 9.72 -17.45
N TYR A 276 20.53 9.77 -18.20
CA TYR A 276 20.50 10.39 -19.50
C TYR A 276 20.71 11.91 -19.44
N PHE A 277 19.96 12.63 -18.60
CA PHE A 277 20.01 14.10 -18.59
C PHE A 277 21.20 14.67 -17.83
N ILE A 278 21.52 14.18 -16.64
CA ILE A 278 22.60 14.76 -15.83
C ILE A 278 23.98 14.45 -16.42
N THR A 279 24.12 13.37 -17.18
CA THR A 279 25.41 13.01 -17.80
C THR A 279 25.68 13.78 -19.10
N ASN A 280 24.65 14.09 -19.89
CA ASN A 280 24.80 14.62 -21.25
C ASN A 280 24.63 16.15 -21.34
N TRP A 281 24.21 16.82 -20.26
CA TRP A 281 24.02 18.27 -20.24
C TRP A 281 24.86 18.91 -19.12
N PRO A 282 25.16 20.23 -19.25
CA PRO A 282 25.83 21.00 -18.18
C PRO A 282 25.07 20.88 -16.84
N VAL A 283 25.81 21.03 -15.74
CA VAL A 283 25.26 20.81 -14.39
C VAL A 283 24.02 21.66 -14.11
N ASP A 284 24.01 22.90 -14.56
CA ASP A 284 22.90 23.86 -14.42
C ASP A 284 21.66 23.48 -15.23
N GLN A 285 21.80 22.70 -16.31
CA GLN A 285 20.70 22.32 -17.19
C GLN A 285 20.26 20.87 -17.00
N GLY A 286 21.20 19.95 -16.74
CA GLY A 286 20.95 18.52 -16.69
C GLY A 286 19.89 18.12 -15.67
N TRP A 287 20.02 18.56 -14.42
CA TRP A 287 19.03 18.25 -13.38
C TRP A 287 17.68 18.93 -13.62
N ARG A 288 17.68 20.14 -14.23
CA ARG A 288 16.44 20.86 -14.56
C ARG A 288 15.63 20.13 -15.63
N LEU A 289 16.29 19.67 -16.69
CA LEU A 289 15.67 18.85 -17.73
C LEU A 289 15.17 17.51 -17.17
N PHE A 290 15.94 16.90 -16.30
CA PHE A 290 15.54 15.68 -15.61
C PHE A 290 14.26 15.89 -14.78
N ILE A 291 14.25 16.90 -13.89
CA ILE A 291 13.10 17.23 -13.04
C ILE A 291 11.88 17.64 -13.87
N ALA A 292 12.05 18.44 -14.93
CA ALA A 292 10.96 18.78 -15.84
C ALA A 292 10.38 17.53 -16.51
N THR A 293 11.22 16.60 -16.95
CA THR A 293 10.79 15.35 -17.63
C THR A 293 9.97 14.47 -16.69
N ILE A 294 10.44 14.22 -15.45
CA ILE A 294 9.65 13.41 -14.50
C ILE A 294 8.36 14.13 -14.09
N GLY A 295 8.36 15.48 -14.06
CA GLY A 295 7.16 16.29 -13.87
C GLY A 295 6.14 16.10 -14.99
N ILE A 296 6.58 16.12 -16.25
CA ILE A 296 5.74 15.87 -17.44
C ILE A 296 5.20 14.43 -17.41
N VAL A 297 6.02 13.44 -17.08
CA VAL A 297 5.59 12.04 -16.93
C VAL A 297 4.48 11.92 -15.88
N THR A 298 4.67 12.57 -14.73
CA THR A 298 3.64 12.61 -13.66
C THR A 298 2.36 13.31 -14.14
N PHE A 299 2.49 14.37 -14.93
CA PHE A 299 1.32 15.05 -15.53
C PHE A 299 0.58 14.17 -16.54
N ILE A 300 1.30 13.40 -17.36
CA ILE A 300 0.70 12.42 -18.27
C ILE A 300 -0.07 11.36 -17.47
N MET A 301 0.50 10.85 -16.39
CA MET A 301 -0.20 9.90 -15.51
C MET A 301 -1.48 10.51 -14.91
N PHE A 302 -1.45 11.79 -14.51
CA PHE A 302 -2.66 12.52 -14.11
C PHE A 302 -3.70 12.57 -15.24
N ILE A 303 -3.30 12.91 -16.47
CA ILE A 303 -4.22 12.94 -17.63
C ILE A 303 -4.83 11.57 -17.88
N ILE A 304 -4.07 10.49 -17.76
CA ILE A 304 -4.58 9.12 -17.91
C ILE A 304 -5.60 8.82 -16.81
N ARG A 305 -5.28 9.10 -15.53
CA ARG A 305 -6.21 8.90 -14.41
C ARG A 305 -7.51 9.68 -14.57
N PHE A 306 -7.40 10.96 -14.89
CA PHE A 306 -8.52 11.87 -14.94
C PHE A 306 -9.31 11.77 -16.24
N GLY A 307 -8.63 11.65 -17.38
CA GLY A 307 -9.21 11.78 -18.70
C GLY A 307 -9.67 10.47 -19.34
N LEU A 308 -8.86 9.41 -19.23
CA LEU A 308 -9.09 8.16 -19.96
C LEU A 308 -9.87 7.14 -19.14
N PHE A 309 -9.65 7.10 -17.83
CA PHE A 309 -10.29 6.11 -16.98
C PHE A 309 -11.51 6.70 -16.25
N HIS A 310 -12.61 5.95 -16.27
CA HIS A 310 -13.78 6.28 -15.46
C HIS A 310 -13.66 5.61 -14.08
N LEU A 311 -13.13 6.35 -13.12
CA LEU A 311 -13.05 5.92 -11.73
C LEU A 311 -14.40 6.11 -11.04
N PHE A 312 -14.93 5.05 -10.44
CA PHE A 312 -16.08 5.14 -9.55
C PHE A 312 -15.68 5.78 -8.22
N GLU A 313 -16.64 6.44 -7.57
CA GLU A 313 -16.47 6.87 -6.18
C GLU A 313 -16.61 5.65 -5.26
N SER A 314 -15.99 5.71 -4.08
CA SER A 314 -16.10 4.65 -3.09
C SER A 314 -17.56 4.40 -2.67
N PRO A 315 -18.07 3.15 -2.78
CA PRO A 315 -19.42 2.82 -2.31
C PRO A 315 -19.61 3.11 -0.83
N LYS A 316 -18.58 2.86 0.00
CA LYS A 316 -18.61 3.15 1.45
C LYS A 316 -18.67 4.63 1.74
N TYR A 317 -17.91 5.44 0.99
CA TYR A 317 -18.01 6.90 1.08
C TYR A 317 -19.40 7.39 0.69
N LEU A 318 -19.99 6.87 -0.39
CA LEU A 318 -21.34 7.24 -0.82
C LEU A 318 -22.38 6.88 0.26
N LEU A 319 -22.27 5.70 0.89
CA LEU A 319 -23.11 5.33 2.02
C LEU A 319 -22.99 6.29 3.20
N SER A 320 -21.77 6.68 3.56
CA SER A 320 -21.55 7.64 4.67
C SER A 320 -22.16 9.01 4.40
N GLN A 321 -22.37 9.36 3.12
CA GLN A 321 -23.04 10.59 2.69
C GLN A 321 -24.56 10.45 2.55
N GLY A 322 -25.13 9.26 2.84
CA GLY A 322 -26.55 8.97 2.65
C GLY A 322 -26.98 8.83 1.19
N ARG A 323 -26.03 8.54 0.26
CA ARG A 323 -26.27 8.38 -1.17
C ARG A 323 -26.29 6.89 -1.52
N GLN A 324 -27.24 6.15 -0.92
CA GLN A 324 -27.32 4.69 -1.02
C GLN A 324 -27.55 4.23 -2.47
N SER A 325 -28.45 4.87 -3.22
CA SER A 325 -28.73 4.52 -4.61
C SER A 325 -27.49 4.60 -5.51
N GLU A 326 -26.64 5.60 -5.28
CA GLU A 326 -25.40 5.73 -6.03
C GLU A 326 -24.36 4.68 -5.59
N ALA A 327 -24.33 4.28 -4.30
CA ALA A 327 -23.46 3.21 -3.83
C ALA A 327 -23.82 1.86 -4.49
N VAL A 328 -25.12 1.55 -4.60
CA VAL A 328 -25.60 0.35 -5.33
C VAL A 328 -25.25 0.46 -6.82
N ALA A 329 -25.48 1.64 -7.44
CA ALA A 329 -25.14 1.86 -8.84
C ALA A 329 -23.65 1.65 -9.13
N VAL A 330 -22.77 2.02 -8.23
CA VAL A 330 -21.32 1.77 -8.35
C VAL A 330 -21.02 0.27 -8.35
N VAL A 331 -21.64 -0.51 -7.47
CA VAL A 331 -21.45 -1.98 -7.45
C VAL A 331 -21.96 -2.61 -8.75
N HIS A 332 -23.09 -2.14 -9.29
CA HIS A 332 -23.58 -2.56 -10.61
C HIS A 332 -22.58 -2.17 -11.71
N GLY A 333 -22.00 -0.97 -11.65
CA GLY A 333 -20.98 -0.53 -12.58
C GLY A 333 -19.71 -1.39 -12.58
N ILE A 334 -19.27 -1.85 -11.39
CA ILE A 334 -18.14 -2.78 -11.25
C ILE A 334 -18.49 -4.12 -11.90
N ALA A 335 -19.66 -4.67 -11.58
CA ALA A 335 -20.13 -5.94 -12.14
C ALA A 335 -20.24 -5.85 -13.67
N TYR A 336 -20.81 -4.76 -14.20
CA TYR A 336 -20.94 -4.51 -15.65
C TYR A 336 -19.57 -4.49 -16.34
N ARG A 337 -18.60 -3.76 -15.78
CA ARG A 337 -17.25 -3.68 -16.35
C ARG A 337 -16.46 -4.97 -16.27
N ASN A 338 -16.77 -5.79 -15.28
CA ASN A 338 -16.17 -7.11 -15.10
C ASN A 338 -16.89 -8.22 -15.86
N ASN A 339 -17.96 -7.90 -16.61
CA ASN A 339 -18.86 -8.89 -17.27
C ASN A 339 -19.38 -9.93 -16.27
N LYS A 340 -19.78 -9.47 -15.09
CA LYS A 340 -20.30 -10.28 -13.99
C LYS A 340 -21.71 -9.84 -13.62
N LYS A 341 -22.35 -10.61 -12.77
CA LYS A 341 -23.68 -10.33 -12.22
C LYS A 341 -23.57 -9.94 -10.75
N THR A 342 -24.57 -9.24 -10.23
CA THR A 342 -24.69 -8.90 -8.81
C THR A 342 -26.16 -8.99 -8.38
N TRP A 343 -26.37 -9.33 -7.12
CA TRP A 343 -27.68 -9.43 -6.48
C TRP A 343 -28.04 -8.18 -5.66
N LEU A 344 -27.10 -7.23 -5.52
CA LEU A 344 -27.23 -6.09 -4.61
C LEU A 344 -28.26 -5.10 -5.15
N THR A 345 -29.31 -4.84 -4.37
CA THR A 345 -30.32 -3.79 -4.59
C THR A 345 -30.48 -2.94 -3.36
N GLU A 346 -31.12 -1.77 -3.49
CA GLU A 346 -31.44 -0.93 -2.32
C GLU A 346 -32.39 -1.66 -1.38
N GLU A 347 -33.36 -2.39 -1.92
CA GLU A 347 -34.34 -3.17 -1.15
C GLU A 347 -33.66 -4.24 -0.29
N VAL A 348 -32.67 -4.98 -0.82
CA VAL A 348 -31.89 -5.96 -0.06
C VAL A 348 -31.09 -5.29 1.04
N LEU A 349 -30.47 -4.12 0.78
CA LEU A 349 -29.74 -3.38 1.80
C LEU A 349 -30.66 -2.96 2.96
N ASP A 350 -31.86 -2.48 2.66
CA ASP A 350 -32.80 -2.01 3.67
C ASP A 350 -33.45 -3.20 4.41
N ALA A 351 -33.81 -4.28 3.72
CA ALA A 351 -34.42 -5.48 4.33
C ALA A 351 -33.49 -6.19 5.31
N VAL A 352 -32.17 -6.21 5.08
CA VAL A 352 -31.21 -6.83 6.00
C VAL A 352 -31.03 -6.00 7.28
N VAL A 353 -31.14 -4.68 7.18
CA VAL A 353 -30.90 -3.73 8.28
C VAL A 353 -32.15 -3.50 9.12
N ASP A 354 -33.35 -3.68 8.58
CA ASP A 354 -34.63 -3.40 9.26
C ASP A 354 -34.89 -4.39 10.41
N THR A 355 -34.23 -4.14 11.55
CA THR A 355 -34.39 -4.89 12.80
C THR A 355 -34.38 -3.92 13.99
N GLU A 356 -35.11 -4.26 15.05
CA GLU A 356 -35.22 -3.46 16.30
C GLU A 356 -33.87 -3.23 17.01
N ASP A 357 -32.87 -4.06 16.72
CA ASP A 357 -31.53 -4.01 17.34
C ASP A 357 -30.53 -3.09 16.64
N THR A 358 -30.92 -2.36 15.59
CA THR A 358 -30.01 -1.53 14.80
C THR A 358 -30.06 -0.08 15.28
N GLU A 359 -28.93 0.47 15.71
CA GLU A 359 -28.83 1.89 16.03
C GLU A 359 -28.94 2.73 14.75
N ARG A 360 -30.00 3.53 14.64
CA ARG A 360 -30.16 4.53 13.57
C ARG A 360 -29.24 5.71 13.83
N ALA A 361 -28.01 5.64 13.31
CA ALA A 361 -27.09 6.78 13.33
C ALA A 361 -27.54 7.86 12.33
N PRO A 362 -27.29 9.16 12.58
CA PRO A 362 -27.67 10.23 11.66
C PRO A 362 -26.97 10.06 10.31
N VAL A 363 -27.77 10.01 9.24
CA VAL A 363 -27.39 9.68 7.85
C VAL A 363 -26.45 10.71 7.19
N ARG A 364 -26.18 11.85 7.79
CA ARG A 364 -25.25 12.85 7.26
C ARG A 364 -24.10 13.10 8.22
N VAL A 365 -22.94 12.57 7.85
CA VAL A 365 -21.69 12.87 8.55
C VAL A 365 -21.19 14.24 8.05
N SER A 366 -21.29 15.27 8.91
CA SER A 366 -20.75 16.59 8.60
C SER A 366 -19.23 16.55 8.50
N ALA A 367 -18.61 17.37 7.61
CA ALA A 367 -17.15 17.52 7.54
C ALA A 367 -16.51 17.80 8.92
N ARG A 368 -17.21 18.53 9.79
CA ARG A 368 -16.82 18.76 11.19
C ARG A 368 -16.82 17.49 12.03
N SER A 369 -17.82 16.60 11.83
CA SER A 369 -17.89 15.34 12.58
C SER A 369 -16.84 14.35 12.09
N VAL A 370 -16.55 14.28 10.78
CA VAL A 370 -15.45 13.49 10.21
C VAL A 370 -14.11 13.97 10.75
N LEU A 371 -13.86 15.27 10.72
CA LEU A 371 -12.66 15.86 11.28
C LEU A 371 -12.53 15.58 12.79
N LYS A 372 -13.63 15.75 13.54
CA LYS A 372 -13.66 15.42 14.97
C LYS A 372 -13.46 13.95 15.23
N GLN A 373 -14.06 13.06 14.43
CA GLN A 373 -13.93 11.62 14.54
C GLN A 373 -12.50 11.17 14.18
N ASN A 374 -11.90 11.71 13.12
CA ASN A 374 -10.52 11.39 12.74
C ASN A 374 -9.50 11.96 13.72
N LEU A 375 -9.70 13.18 14.23
CA LEU A 375 -8.88 13.71 15.31
C LEU A 375 -9.09 12.93 16.63
N SER A 376 -10.32 12.46 16.91
CA SER A 376 -10.58 11.59 18.04
C SER A 376 -9.98 10.19 17.85
N SER A 377 -9.75 9.73 16.62
CA SER A 377 -9.04 8.47 16.36
C SER A 377 -7.59 8.49 16.86
N PHE A 378 -6.97 9.66 16.95
CA PHE A 378 -5.71 9.88 17.66
C PHE A 378 -5.90 10.15 19.16
N SER A 379 -7.13 10.14 19.65
CA SER A 379 -7.42 10.28 21.08
C SER A 379 -6.99 9.03 21.85
N LEU A 380 -6.55 9.23 23.09
CA LEU A 380 -6.17 8.14 24.00
C LEU A 380 -7.26 7.07 24.12
N SER A 381 -8.55 7.44 23.96
CA SER A 381 -9.67 6.50 23.99
C SER A 381 -9.67 5.46 22.88
N HIS A 382 -9.11 5.76 21.70
CA HIS A 382 -8.97 4.83 20.57
C HIS A 382 -7.63 4.06 20.59
N ILE A 383 -6.62 4.61 21.28
CA ILE A 383 -5.31 3.97 21.46
C ILE A 383 -5.34 3.01 22.66
N GLN A 384 -6.08 3.35 23.72
CA GLN A 384 -6.17 2.54 24.93
C GLN A 384 -6.57 1.07 24.67
N PRO A 385 -7.54 0.72 23.81
CA PRO A 385 -7.89 -0.66 23.50
C PRO A 385 -6.73 -1.49 22.94
N LEU A 386 -5.77 -0.85 22.24
CA LEU A 386 -4.57 -1.53 21.72
C LEU A 386 -3.67 -2.09 22.82
N PHE A 387 -3.73 -1.53 24.03
CA PHE A 387 -2.89 -1.90 25.17
C PHE A 387 -3.64 -2.65 26.28
N GLN A 388 -4.94 -2.95 26.10
CA GLN A 388 -5.73 -3.72 27.07
C GLN A 388 -5.24 -5.17 27.21
N ASN A 389 -4.81 -5.79 26.11
CA ASN A 389 -4.26 -7.13 26.11
C ASN A 389 -2.73 -7.04 25.99
N ARG A 390 -1.98 -7.70 26.91
CA ARG A 390 -0.50 -7.69 26.91
C ARG A 390 0.10 -8.13 25.58
N LYS A 391 -0.47 -9.16 24.91
CA LYS A 391 0.00 -9.62 23.59
C LYS A 391 -0.23 -8.57 22.51
N LEU A 392 -1.42 -7.97 22.47
CA LEU A 392 -1.74 -6.93 21.49
C LEU A 392 -0.93 -5.66 21.74
N GLY A 393 -0.79 -5.24 23.00
CA GLY A 393 0.00 -4.06 23.39
C GLY A 393 1.47 -4.19 23.04
N LEU A 394 2.08 -5.35 23.31
CA LEU A 394 3.46 -5.64 22.90
C LEU A 394 3.59 -5.61 21.37
N THR A 395 2.67 -6.24 20.65
CA THR A 395 2.66 -6.24 19.19
C THR A 395 2.55 -4.83 18.63
N THR A 396 1.67 -4.00 19.19
CA THR A 396 1.48 -2.61 18.80
C THR A 396 2.77 -1.81 18.99
N ALA A 397 3.39 -1.91 20.16
CA ALA A 397 4.64 -1.21 20.45
C ALA A 397 5.78 -1.64 19.51
N LEU A 398 5.91 -2.95 19.26
CA LEU A 398 6.92 -3.48 18.35
C LEU A 398 6.70 -3.07 16.90
N ILE A 399 5.46 -3.09 16.41
CA ILE A 399 5.13 -2.62 15.04
C ILE A 399 5.45 -1.12 14.91
N TRP A 400 5.03 -0.30 15.86
CA TRP A 400 5.33 1.13 15.84
C TRP A 400 6.84 1.40 15.89
N PHE A 401 7.57 0.65 16.71
CA PHE A 401 9.03 0.71 16.74
C PHE A 401 9.67 0.32 15.40
N CYS A 402 9.19 -0.75 14.75
CA CYS A 402 9.68 -1.15 13.42
C CYS A 402 9.44 -0.06 12.38
N TRP A 403 8.24 0.54 12.35
CA TRP A 403 7.91 1.62 11.44
C TRP A 403 8.78 2.87 11.67
N ALA A 404 9.04 3.22 12.93
CA ALA A 404 9.91 4.35 13.28
C ALA A 404 11.36 4.08 12.89
N SER A 405 11.89 2.89 13.20
CA SER A 405 13.26 2.51 12.91
C SER A 405 13.55 2.42 11.42
N ILE A 406 12.65 1.82 10.65
CA ILE A 406 12.77 1.72 9.18
C ILE A 406 12.57 3.10 8.55
N GLY A 407 11.61 3.89 9.05
CA GLY A 407 11.33 5.24 8.58
C GLY A 407 12.50 6.19 8.76
N MET A 408 13.38 5.97 9.75
CA MET A 408 14.64 6.70 9.91
C MET A 408 15.77 6.05 9.12
N GLY A 409 15.91 4.74 9.16
CA GLY A 409 17.01 4.02 8.52
C GLY A 409 17.03 4.19 6.99
N TYR A 410 15.87 4.08 6.35
CA TYR A 410 15.78 4.20 4.90
C TYR A 410 16.32 5.55 4.35
N PRO A 411 15.88 6.72 4.80
CA PRO A 411 16.41 7.98 4.30
C PRO A 411 17.88 8.22 4.66
N LEU A 412 18.35 7.73 5.82
CA LEU A 412 19.76 7.85 6.20
C LEU A 412 20.71 7.16 5.21
N PHE A 413 20.26 6.14 4.52
CA PHE A 413 21.03 5.46 3.49
C PHE A 413 20.65 5.94 2.09
N ASN A 414 19.42 5.69 1.66
CA ASN A 414 19.01 5.84 0.26
C ASN A 414 18.97 7.30 -0.22
N ALA A 415 18.64 8.25 0.65
CA ALA A 415 18.58 9.66 0.25
C ALA A 415 19.97 10.27 0.00
N PHE A 416 21.03 9.72 0.60
CA PHE A 416 22.38 10.25 0.52
C PHE A 416 23.38 9.34 -0.20
N LEU A 417 22.93 8.15 -0.60
CA LEU A 417 23.75 7.22 -1.36
C LEU A 417 24.34 7.84 -2.64
N PRO A 418 23.66 8.73 -3.41
CA PRO A 418 24.26 9.39 -4.58
C PRO A 418 25.47 10.24 -4.21
N GLN A 419 25.39 11.00 -3.11
CA GLN A 419 26.51 11.80 -2.62
C GLN A 419 27.67 10.91 -2.17
N TYR A 420 27.37 9.82 -1.46
CA TYR A 420 28.40 8.88 -0.99
C TYR A 420 29.15 8.22 -2.16
N LEU A 421 28.42 7.75 -3.17
CA LEU A 421 29.00 7.10 -4.35
C LEU A 421 29.81 8.08 -5.23
N SER A 422 29.44 9.36 -5.31
CA SER A 422 30.18 10.38 -6.06
C SER A 422 31.56 10.66 -5.49
N HIS A 423 31.79 10.39 -4.19
CA HIS A 423 33.10 10.54 -3.53
C HIS A 423 33.98 9.27 -3.60
N GLY A 424 33.59 8.26 -4.36
CA GLY A 424 34.36 7.03 -4.50
C GLY A 424 34.36 6.10 -3.27
N GLY A 425 33.48 6.36 -2.30
CA GLY A 425 33.11 5.40 -1.25
C GLY A 425 34.13 5.08 -0.18
N SER A 426 35.22 5.82 0.05
CA SER A 426 36.05 5.50 1.21
C SER A 426 36.96 6.60 1.73
N GLU A 427 36.76 6.98 2.99
CA GLU A 427 37.85 7.50 3.86
C GLU A 427 38.91 6.43 4.15
N VAL A 428 38.59 5.13 3.96
CA VAL A 428 39.50 4.02 4.23
C VAL A 428 40.57 3.87 3.15
N SER A 429 40.27 4.20 1.89
CA SER A 429 41.26 4.21 0.78
C SER A 429 42.18 5.42 0.78
N ALA A 430 41.84 6.51 1.46
CA ALA A 430 42.67 7.72 1.50
C ALA A 430 44.00 7.52 2.28
N ARG A 431 44.20 6.37 2.92
CA ARG A 431 45.45 6.05 3.64
C ARG A 431 46.50 5.31 2.82
N GLU A 432 46.19 4.76 1.65
CA GLU A 432 47.15 3.86 0.95
C GLU A 432 47.39 4.10 -0.55
N SER A 433 46.75 5.04 -1.21
CA SER A 433 47.13 5.30 -2.63
C SER A 433 46.75 6.70 -3.14
N SER A 434 47.63 7.23 -3.94
CA SER A 434 47.54 8.45 -4.71
C SER A 434 46.25 8.54 -5.53
N ALA A 435 45.47 9.62 -5.27
CA ALA A 435 44.26 10.06 -5.94
C ALA A 435 43.07 9.05 -5.92
N PRO A 436 41.98 9.34 -5.20
CA PRO A 436 40.77 8.57 -5.33
C PRO A 436 40.21 8.79 -6.74
N ALA A 437 39.98 7.70 -7.47
CA ALA A 437 39.21 7.75 -8.70
C ALA A 437 37.76 8.06 -8.30
N SER A 438 37.39 9.33 -8.32
CA SER A 438 35.99 9.74 -8.19
C SER A 438 35.19 9.04 -9.29
N ALA A 439 34.14 8.31 -8.91
CA ALA A 439 33.25 7.70 -9.88
C ALA A 439 32.69 8.80 -10.80
N THR A 440 32.72 8.55 -12.09
CA THR A 440 32.14 9.52 -13.04
C THR A 440 30.62 9.63 -12.77
N PRO A 441 30.00 10.79 -12.96
CA PRO A 441 28.54 10.92 -12.81
C PRO A 441 27.77 9.85 -13.58
N ALA A 442 28.25 9.50 -14.80
CA ALA A 442 27.67 8.45 -15.62
C ALA A 442 27.67 7.07 -14.93
N GLU A 443 28.76 6.70 -14.26
CA GLU A 443 28.83 5.43 -13.53
C GLU A 443 27.92 5.42 -12.31
N THR A 444 27.85 6.53 -11.58
CA THR A 444 26.98 6.67 -10.41
C THR A 444 25.51 6.46 -10.81
N TYR A 445 25.01 7.18 -11.80
CA TYR A 445 23.60 7.07 -12.22
C TYR A 445 23.27 5.74 -12.89
N ARG A 446 24.22 5.16 -13.67
CA ARG A 446 24.10 3.79 -14.20
C ARG A 446 23.96 2.77 -13.08
N ASN A 447 24.78 2.86 -12.04
CA ASN A 447 24.72 1.95 -10.90
C ASN A 447 23.38 2.05 -10.16
N TYR A 448 22.81 3.25 -10.05
CA TYR A 448 21.46 3.43 -9.51
C TYR A 448 20.38 2.74 -10.34
N ALA A 449 20.48 2.76 -11.67
CA ALA A 449 19.57 2.03 -12.53
C ALA A 449 19.67 0.51 -12.28
N ILE A 450 20.89 -0.03 -12.12
CA ILE A 450 21.11 -1.46 -11.83
C ILE A 450 20.53 -1.84 -10.45
N ILE A 451 20.77 -1.02 -9.43
CA ILE A 451 20.22 -1.21 -8.09
C ILE A 451 18.68 -1.24 -8.13
N SER A 452 18.07 -0.32 -8.88
CA SER A 452 16.62 -0.25 -9.03
C SER A 452 16.04 -1.46 -9.76
N ILE A 453 16.74 -2.00 -10.77
CA ILE A 453 16.36 -3.25 -11.44
C ILE A 453 16.33 -4.40 -10.44
N ALA A 454 17.32 -4.50 -9.55
CA ALA A 454 17.37 -5.53 -8.53
C ALA A 454 16.18 -5.46 -7.55
N GLY A 455 15.63 -4.29 -7.31
CA GLY A 455 14.44 -4.10 -6.47
C GLY A 455 13.15 -4.72 -7.04
N VAL A 456 12.98 -4.75 -8.38
CA VAL A 456 11.76 -5.25 -9.02
C VAL A 456 11.46 -6.72 -8.69
N PRO A 457 12.40 -7.68 -8.90
CA PRO A 457 12.15 -9.06 -8.50
C PRO A 457 11.95 -9.24 -7.00
N GLY A 458 12.49 -8.34 -6.16
CA GLY A 458 12.24 -8.33 -4.73
C GLY A 458 10.77 -8.12 -4.41
N SER A 459 10.13 -7.11 -4.98
CA SER A 459 8.70 -6.85 -4.79
C SER A 459 7.80 -7.97 -5.33
N LEU A 460 8.16 -8.58 -6.46
CA LEU A 460 7.43 -9.74 -7.01
C LEU A 460 7.55 -10.95 -6.08
N LEU A 461 8.74 -11.21 -5.58
CA LEU A 461 8.98 -12.30 -4.64
C LEU A 461 8.24 -12.07 -3.31
N ALA A 462 8.14 -10.82 -2.84
CA ALA A 462 7.35 -10.48 -1.66
C ALA A 462 5.90 -10.93 -1.80
N ALA A 463 5.26 -10.62 -2.93
CA ALA A 463 3.87 -10.98 -3.19
C ALA A 463 3.66 -12.51 -3.20
N TYR A 464 4.64 -13.27 -3.68
CA TYR A 464 4.61 -14.73 -3.67
C TYR A 464 4.84 -15.32 -2.28
N LEU A 465 5.84 -14.82 -1.54
CA LEU A 465 6.24 -15.36 -0.23
C LEU A 465 5.21 -15.09 0.88
N VAL A 466 4.45 -14.01 0.78
CA VAL A 466 3.41 -13.63 1.75
C VAL A 466 2.37 -14.73 1.94
N ASP A 467 1.99 -15.40 0.86
CA ASP A 467 0.97 -16.47 0.85
C ASP A 467 1.58 -17.88 0.88
N HIS A 468 2.91 -18.01 0.98
CA HIS A 468 3.58 -19.30 0.94
C HIS A 468 3.28 -20.15 2.19
N LYS A 469 3.05 -21.47 2.01
CA LYS A 469 2.61 -22.39 3.07
C LYS A 469 3.71 -22.84 4.05
N SER A 470 4.98 -22.43 3.88
CA SER A 470 6.09 -22.83 4.76
C SER A 470 5.95 -22.24 6.18
N PRO A 471 6.26 -22.99 7.25
CA PRO A 471 6.22 -22.49 8.62
C PRO A 471 7.28 -21.40 8.91
N PHE A 472 8.38 -21.38 8.15
CA PHE A 472 9.48 -20.39 8.29
C PHE A 472 9.30 -19.15 7.43
N LEU A 473 8.52 -19.26 6.35
CA LEU A 473 8.12 -18.17 5.48
C LEU A 473 6.73 -17.69 5.89
N GLY A 474 6.05 -16.97 5.09
CA GLY A 474 4.83 -16.29 5.46
C GLY A 474 5.13 -14.84 5.77
N ARG A 475 4.20 -14.12 6.38
CA ARG A 475 4.34 -12.65 6.51
C ARG A 475 5.45 -12.25 7.46
N LYS A 476 5.43 -12.77 8.69
CA LYS A 476 6.43 -12.47 9.73
C LYS A 476 7.82 -12.97 9.34
N GLY A 477 7.92 -14.23 8.88
CA GLY A 477 9.20 -14.83 8.52
C GLY A 477 9.87 -14.12 7.35
N THR A 478 9.13 -13.86 6.27
CA THR A 478 9.64 -13.11 5.12
C THR A 478 10.09 -11.71 5.51
N LEU A 479 9.30 -11.01 6.35
CA LEU A 479 9.63 -9.69 6.85
C LEU A 479 10.93 -9.70 7.67
N ALA A 480 11.06 -10.63 8.62
CA ALA A 480 12.24 -10.74 9.46
C ALA A 480 13.52 -11.10 8.68
N ILE A 481 13.44 -12.11 7.79
CA ILE A 481 14.59 -12.55 7.00
C ILE A 481 15.08 -11.44 6.07
N SER A 482 14.16 -10.79 5.32
CA SER A 482 14.54 -9.70 4.41
C SER A 482 15.15 -8.51 5.15
N THR A 483 14.61 -8.15 6.32
CA THR A 483 15.15 -7.05 7.15
C THR A 483 16.53 -7.39 7.69
N PHE A 484 16.74 -8.63 8.14
CA PHE A 484 18.05 -9.08 8.63
C PHE A 484 19.12 -9.04 7.53
N VAL A 485 18.80 -9.60 6.36
CA VAL A 485 19.73 -9.59 5.22
C VAL A 485 20.03 -8.15 4.78
N SER A 486 19.02 -7.28 4.70
CA SER A 486 19.23 -5.85 4.38
C SER A 486 20.20 -5.19 5.38
N ALA A 487 20.01 -5.39 6.69
CA ALA A 487 20.92 -4.84 7.71
C ALA A 487 22.36 -5.35 7.56
N VAL A 488 22.53 -6.65 7.35
CA VAL A 488 23.87 -7.26 7.15
C VAL A 488 24.56 -6.69 5.93
N PHE A 489 23.85 -6.58 4.80
CA PHE A 489 24.42 -6.04 3.57
C PHE A 489 24.74 -4.55 3.64
N LEU A 490 24.02 -3.77 4.45
CA LEU A 490 24.40 -2.40 4.78
C LEU A 490 25.71 -2.32 5.57
N TYR A 491 25.92 -3.20 6.56
CA TYR A 491 27.21 -3.29 7.26
C TYR A 491 28.35 -3.72 6.33
N LEU A 492 28.10 -4.72 5.46
CA LEU A 492 29.08 -5.18 4.49
C LEU A 492 29.42 -4.09 3.45
N PHE A 493 28.44 -3.29 3.05
CA PHE A 493 28.66 -2.14 2.17
C PHE A 493 29.69 -1.16 2.75
N VAL A 494 29.60 -0.83 4.03
CA VAL A 494 30.53 0.12 4.66
C VAL A 494 31.89 -0.52 4.96
N THR A 495 31.91 -1.80 5.36
CA THR A 495 33.14 -2.44 5.82
C THR A 495 33.95 -3.10 4.70
N LEU A 496 33.28 -3.69 3.72
CA LEU A 496 33.90 -4.45 2.62
C LEU A 496 33.66 -3.82 1.24
N GLY A 497 32.86 -2.76 1.15
CA GLY A 497 32.57 -2.06 -0.10
C GLY A 497 33.71 -1.15 -0.57
N THR A 498 34.94 -1.68 -0.67
CA THR A 498 36.15 -0.94 -1.06
C THR A 498 36.27 -0.75 -2.58
N THR A 499 35.57 -1.57 -3.35
CA THR A 499 35.58 -1.51 -4.83
C THR A 499 34.19 -1.11 -5.36
N PRO A 500 34.09 -0.40 -6.50
CA PRO A 500 32.81 -0.04 -7.10
C PRO A 500 31.91 -1.26 -7.39
N ALA A 501 32.50 -2.39 -7.78
CA ALA A 501 31.76 -3.63 -8.01
C ALA A 501 31.17 -4.22 -6.72
N ALA A 502 31.94 -4.21 -5.61
CA ALA A 502 31.47 -4.68 -4.31
C ALA A 502 30.35 -3.76 -3.77
N GLN A 503 30.51 -2.45 -3.92
CA GLN A 503 29.48 -1.46 -3.54
C GLN A 503 28.17 -1.70 -4.32
N LEU A 504 28.26 -1.88 -5.63
CA LEU A 504 27.11 -2.17 -6.48
C LEU A 504 26.44 -3.50 -6.09
N PHE A 505 27.22 -4.54 -5.79
CA PHE A 505 26.70 -5.83 -5.35
C PHE A 505 25.95 -5.71 -4.01
N PHE A 506 26.59 -5.12 -3.00
CA PHE A 506 25.97 -4.99 -1.67
C PHE A 506 24.71 -4.13 -1.70
N THR A 507 24.70 -3.01 -2.42
CA THR A 507 23.53 -2.14 -2.55
C THR A 507 22.41 -2.79 -3.39
N SER A 508 22.73 -3.62 -4.38
CA SER A 508 21.72 -4.35 -5.16
C SER A 508 21.01 -5.41 -4.33
N VAL A 509 21.75 -6.15 -3.49
CA VAL A 509 21.15 -7.13 -2.57
C VAL A 509 20.34 -6.43 -1.49
N GLU A 510 20.84 -5.31 -0.97
CA GLU A 510 20.10 -4.48 0.00
C GLU A 510 18.77 -4.01 -0.60
N ALA A 511 18.79 -3.41 -1.80
CA ALA A 511 17.59 -2.93 -2.49
C ALA A 511 16.58 -4.05 -2.78
N PHE A 512 17.05 -5.24 -3.15
CA PHE A 512 16.21 -6.42 -3.31
C PHE A 512 15.50 -6.79 -2.01
N CYS A 513 16.24 -6.93 -0.93
CA CYS A 513 15.70 -7.30 0.39
C CYS A 513 14.80 -6.21 0.97
N GLN A 514 15.15 -4.94 0.78
CA GLN A 514 14.38 -3.80 1.25
C GLN A 514 13.01 -3.71 0.58
N ASN A 515 12.93 -3.97 -0.72
CA ASN A 515 11.65 -4.00 -1.43
C ASN A 515 10.75 -5.15 -0.95
N ILE A 516 11.33 -6.32 -0.60
CA ILE A 516 10.59 -7.40 0.06
C ILE A 516 10.06 -6.91 1.41
N MET A 517 10.91 -6.35 2.25
CA MET A 517 10.57 -5.88 3.59
C MET A 517 9.41 -4.88 3.55
N TYR A 518 9.51 -3.84 2.73
CA TYR A 518 8.47 -2.82 2.63
C TYR A 518 7.15 -3.38 2.11
N GLY A 519 7.17 -4.19 1.04
CA GLY A 519 5.97 -4.80 0.46
C GLY A 519 5.21 -5.63 1.50
N VAL A 520 5.93 -6.41 2.31
CA VAL A 520 5.33 -7.22 3.37
C VAL A 520 4.88 -6.36 4.56
N LEU A 521 5.66 -5.38 4.99
CA LEU A 521 5.35 -4.53 6.15
C LEU A 521 4.03 -3.76 5.96
N TYR A 522 3.80 -3.20 4.76
CA TYR A 522 2.57 -2.48 4.42
C TYR A 522 1.34 -3.39 4.41
N ALA A 523 1.48 -4.64 3.99
CA ALA A 523 0.38 -5.61 4.00
C ALA A 523 0.13 -6.16 5.42
N PHE A 524 1.19 -6.51 6.14
CA PHE A 524 1.14 -7.14 7.46
C PHE A 524 0.58 -6.22 8.55
N THR A 525 0.93 -4.93 8.51
CA THR A 525 0.53 -3.99 9.56
C THR A 525 -1.00 -3.89 9.74
N PRO A 526 -1.82 -3.64 8.71
CA PRO A 526 -3.26 -3.56 8.89
C PRO A 526 -3.93 -4.90 9.23
N GLU A 527 -3.28 -6.03 8.95
CA GLU A 527 -3.84 -7.36 9.20
C GLU A 527 -3.71 -7.80 10.65
N ILE A 528 -2.69 -7.32 11.35
CA ILE A 528 -2.46 -7.66 12.77
C ILE A 528 -3.57 -7.08 13.66
N PHE A 529 -4.12 -5.92 13.30
CA PHE A 529 -5.01 -5.18 14.17
C PHE A 529 -6.49 -5.53 13.93
N PRO A 530 -7.26 -5.75 15.01
CA PRO A 530 -8.71 -5.90 14.93
C PRO A 530 -9.36 -4.70 14.23
N ALA A 531 -10.44 -4.94 13.49
CA ALA A 531 -11.12 -3.92 12.69
C ALA A 531 -11.41 -2.59 13.40
N PRO A 532 -11.91 -2.57 14.68
CA PRO A 532 -12.24 -1.33 15.36
C PRO A 532 -11.05 -0.41 15.63
N VAL A 533 -9.85 -0.96 15.80
CA VAL A 533 -8.63 -0.21 16.18
C VAL A 533 -7.58 -0.16 15.05
N ARG A 534 -7.84 -0.86 13.94
CA ARG A 534 -6.92 -0.98 12.79
C ARG A 534 -6.52 0.38 12.24
N GLY A 535 -7.48 1.27 12.03
CA GLY A 535 -7.24 2.62 11.50
C GLY A 535 -6.35 3.46 12.41
N ALA A 536 -6.60 3.44 13.73
CA ALA A 536 -5.78 4.16 14.69
C ALA A 536 -4.35 3.59 14.76
N ALA A 537 -4.21 2.27 14.82
CA ALA A 537 -2.91 1.61 14.94
C ALA A 537 -2.02 1.83 13.70
N THR A 538 -2.58 1.67 12.50
CA THR A 538 -1.86 1.91 11.23
C THR A 538 -1.59 3.39 11.00
N GLY A 539 -2.51 4.26 11.42
CA GLY A 539 -2.33 5.72 11.35
C GLY A 539 -1.15 6.20 12.19
N VAL A 540 -1.04 5.73 13.44
CA VAL A 540 0.11 6.04 14.30
C VAL A 540 1.41 5.48 13.73
N ALA A 541 1.41 4.23 13.22
CA ALA A 541 2.58 3.65 12.58
C ALA A 541 3.08 4.50 11.40
N SER A 542 2.17 4.91 10.52
CA SER A 542 2.48 5.78 9.38
C SER A 542 2.97 7.17 9.82
N PHE A 543 2.36 7.75 10.85
CA PHE A 543 2.80 9.02 11.44
C PHE A 543 4.24 8.93 11.98
N LEU A 544 4.54 7.89 12.75
CA LEU A 544 5.89 7.66 13.28
C LEU A 544 6.92 7.52 12.15
N ASN A 545 6.59 6.76 11.11
CA ASN A 545 7.45 6.63 9.92
C ASN A 545 7.75 7.98 9.26
N ARG A 546 6.74 8.84 9.12
CA ARG A 546 6.91 10.18 8.52
C ARG A 546 7.75 11.12 9.39
N VAL A 547 7.51 11.13 10.70
CA VAL A 547 8.26 11.95 11.66
C VAL A 547 9.74 11.52 11.68
N THR A 548 10.00 10.23 11.77
CA THR A 548 11.38 9.72 11.79
C THR A 548 12.06 9.92 10.43
N GLY A 549 11.34 9.79 9.33
CA GLY A 549 11.82 10.10 7.98
C GLY A 549 12.18 11.58 7.80
N LEU A 550 11.46 12.49 8.45
CA LEU A 550 11.81 13.92 8.48
C LEU A 550 13.07 14.18 9.34
N ILE A 551 13.21 13.48 10.47
CA ILE A 551 14.36 13.63 11.36
C ILE A 551 15.64 13.09 10.71
N ALA A 552 15.57 12.05 9.91
CA ALA A 552 16.73 11.39 9.31
C ALA A 552 17.65 12.34 8.51
N PRO A 553 17.17 13.14 7.53
CA PRO A 553 17.99 14.10 6.82
C PRO A 553 18.57 15.21 7.72
N LEU A 554 17.80 15.63 8.75
CA LEU A 554 18.28 16.61 9.72
C LEU A 554 19.45 16.05 10.53
N LEU A 555 19.37 14.79 10.97
CA LEU A 555 20.48 14.10 11.62
C LEU A 555 21.68 13.99 10.70
N ALA A 556 21.48 13.52 9.46
CA ALA A 556 22.56 13.38 8.49
C ALA A 556 23.25 14.71 8.15
N ALA A 557 22.50 15.83 8.14
CA ALA A 557 23.06 17.17 7.91
C ALA A 557 23.92 17.66 9.09
N ASN A 558 23.66 17.20 10.31
CA ASN A 558 24.32 17.67 11.53
C ASN A 558 25.39 16.70 12.07
N ILE A 559 25.57 15.51 11.47
CA ILE A 559 26.65 14.59 11.83
C ILE A 559 28.01 15.20 11.45
N PRO A 560 28.99 15.28 12.38
CA PRO A 560 30.31 15.80 12.09
C PRO A 560 31.07 14.92 11.07
N GLY A 561 31.89 15.55 10.24
CA GLY A 561 32.71 14.87 9.22
C GLY A 561 32.08 14.95 7.81
N ASP A 562 32.86 15.49 6.84
CA ASP A 562 32.47 15.49 5.43
C ASP A 562 32.76 14.09 4.87
N GLY A 563 31.79 13.49 4.14
CA GLY A 563 31.91 12.11 3.65
C GLY A 563 31.77 10.99 4.71
N SER A 564 31.35 11.34 5.93
CA SER A 564 31.23 10.38 7.03
C SER A 564 30.32 9.19 6.70
N THR A 565 30.79 7.97 6.99
CA THR A 565 30.02 6.71 6.91
C THR A 565 29.05 6.54 8.07
N ALA A 566 29.09 7.43 9.06
CA ALA A 566 28.28 7.35 10.27
C ALA A 566 26.76 7.27 10.02
N PRO A 567 26.15 8.02 9.07
CA PRO A 567 24.73 7.88 8.75
C PRO A 567 24.36 6.48 8.26
N ILE A 568 25.27 5.80 7.53
CA ILE A 568 25.05 4.46 6.99
C ILE A 568 25.13 3.40 8.11
N PHE A 569 26.11 3.53 9.02
CA PHE A 569 26.18 2.66 10.19
C PHE A 569 24.94 2.82 11.08
N LEU A 570 24.47 4.05 11.27
CA LEU A 570 23.24 4.30 12.03
C LEU A 570 22.01 3.69 11.32
N SER A 571 21.94 3.81 9.99
CA SER A 571 20.89 3.15 9.19
C SER A 571 20.90 1.64 9.41
N ALA A 572 22.06 1.00 9.25
CA ALA A 572 22.22 -0.44 9.45
C ALA A 572 21.82 -0.89 10.85
N ALA A 573 22.22 -0.12 11.88
CA ALA A 573 21.85 -0.40 13.27
C ALA A 573 20.34 -0.28 13.51
N LEU A 574 19.67 0.72 12.93
CA LEU A 574 18.22 0.89 13.03
C LEU A 574 17.45 -0.22 12.33
N ILE A 575 17.90 -0.65 11.15
CA ILE A 575 17.28 -1.76 10.41
C ILE A 575 17.51 -3.09 11.17
N LEU A 576 18.68 -3.29 11.77
CA LEU A 576 18.93 -4.46 12.63
C LEU A 576 18.04 -4.43 13.88
N ALA A 577 17.85 -3.26 14.49
CA ALA A 577 16.94 -3.11 15.63
C ALA A 577 15.48 -3.40 15.22
N ALA A 578 15.06 -2.98 14.01
CA ALA A 578 13.75 -3.34 13.47
C ALA A 578 13.61 -4.87 13.29
N PHE A 579 14.64 -5.56 12.79
CA PHE A 579 14.65 -7.02 12.70
C PHE A 579 14.42 -7.67 14.08
N VAL A 580 15.12 -7.22 15.11
CA VAL A 580 14.91 -7.73 16.48
C VAL A 580 13.46 -7.49 16.92
N GLY A 581 12.92 -6.29 16.66
CA GLY A 581 11.52 -5.98 16.93
C GLY A 581 10.55 -6.93 16.21
N MET A 582 10.80 -7.25 14.94
CA MET A 582 9.96 -8.16 14.15
C MET A 582 9.99 -9.60 14.67
N VAL A 583 11.15 -10.09 15.07
CA VAL A 583 11.30 -11.44 15.67
C VAL A 583 10.51 -11.55 16.97
N LEU A 584 10.47 -10.48 17.76
CA LEU A 584 9.76 -10.44 19.04
C LEU A 584 8.24 -10.30 18.90
N ILE A 585 7.69 -10.01 17.71
CA ILE A 585 6.23 -9.94 17.51
C ILE A 585 5.61 -11.31 17.81
N PRO A 586 4.65 -11.41 18.76
CA PRO A 586 4.08 -12.70 19.16
C PRO A 586 2.96 -13.21 18.25
N ILE A 587 2.53 -12.41 17.25
CA ILE A 587 1.37 -12.70 16.39
C ILE A 587 1.85 -12.96 14.96
N GLU A 588 1.41 -14.08 14.38
CA GLU A 588 1.48 -14.38 12.96
C GLU A 588 0.07 -14.26 12.34
N THR A 589 -0.05 -13.63 11.20
CA THR A 589 -1.36 -13.38 10.55
C THR A 589 -1.67 -14.35 9.42
N ARG A 590 -0.77 -15.26 9.13
CA ARG A 590 -0.93 -16.25 8.07
C ARG A 590 -2.17 -17.11 8.28
N GLY A 591 -3.00 -17.27 7.23
CA GLY A 591 -4.20 -18.13 7.28
C GLY A 591 -5.33 -17.62 8.16
N ARG A 592 -5.20 -16.45 8.79
CA ARG A 592 -6.30 -15.82 9.54
C ARG A 592 -7.12 -14.96 8.60
N GLN A 593 -8.44 -15.20 8.60
CA GLN A 593 -9.37 -14.25 8.00
C GLN A 593 -9.19 -12.87 8.63
N ARG A 594 -9.32 -11.82 7.83
CA ARG A 594 -9.32 -10.44 8.34
C ARG A 594 -10.47 -10.29 9.34
N LEU A 595 -10.11 -10.24 10.61
CA LEU A 595 -11.04 -10.00 11.72
C LEU A 595 -11.62 -8.59 11.64
#